data_c220016e0dd7ba258daf60ad6b524d7b
#
_entry.id   c220016e0dd7ba258daf60ad6b524d7b
#
_cell.length_a   1.000
_cell.length_b   1.000
_cell.length_c   1.000
_cell.angle_alpha   90.00
_cell.angle_beta   90.00
_cell.angle_gamma   90.00
#
_symmetry.space_group_name_H-M   'P 1'
#
loop_
_entity.id
_entity.type
_entity.pdbx_description
1 polymer ?
#
loop_
_entity_poly.entity_id
_entity_poly.type
_entity_poly.pdbx_seq_one_letter_code
_entity_poly.pdbx_strand_id
1 'polypeptide(L)'
;FRINRAAMQYMKEHDGGVIVNNASVLGWRAQKGQAHYAAAKAGVMALTRCASVEGAEFGVRVNAVSPSLALHPFLHKVTSKELLAELEAKEAFGRGSEVWEQANVIVFLASDYSSYMTGEVLSTSSQHA
;
A
#
# COMPACT_ATOMS: atom_id res chain seq x y z
N PHE A 1 9.99 8.40 -2.15
CA PHE A 1 10.81 8.57 -3.37
C PHE A 1 12.24 8.09 -3.16
N ARG A 2 13.01 8.64 -2.18
CA ARG A 2 14.45 8.35 -1.99
C ARG A 2 14.76 6.86 -1.85
N ILE A 3 13.96 6.12 -1.07
CA ILE A 3 14.14 4.67 -0.86
C ILE A 3 13.90 3.90 -2.16
N ASN A 4 12.81 4.19 -2.89
CA ASN A 4 12.54 3.56 -4.18
C ASN A 4 13.68 3.79 -5.17
N ARG A 5 14.19 5.02 -5.26
CA ARG A 5 15.32 5.35 -6.14
C ARG A 5 16.57 4.55 -5.78
N ALA A 6 16.93 4.47 -4.49
CA ALA A 6 18.10 3.73 -4.05
C ALA A 6 17.95 2.22 -4.29
N ALA A 7 16.77 1.66 -4.00
CA ALA A 7 16.47 0.25 -4.27
C ALA A 7 16.53 -0.06 -5.77
N MET A 8 15.93 0.77 -6.63
CA MET A 8 15.98 0.63 -8.09
C MET A 8 17.41 0.65 -8.62
N GLN A 9 18.25 1.58 -8.15
CA GLN A 9 19.66 1.66 -8.55
C GLN A 9 20.40 0.38 -8.18
N TYR A 10 20.22 -0.12 -6.95
CA TYR A 10 20.83 -1.36 -6.50
C TYR A 10 20.35 -2.56 -7.34
N MET A 11 19.04 -2.71 -7.50
CA MET A 11 18.44 -3.85 -8.22
C MET A 11 18.81 -3.88 -9.71
N LYS A 12 19.00 -2.72 -10.33
CA LYS A 12 19.51 -2.62 -11.71
C LYS A 12 20.87 -3.29 -11.91
N GLU A 13 21.72 -3.28 -10.88
CA GLU A 13 23.07 -3.82 -10.91
C GLU A 13 23.14 -5.26 -10.36
N HIS A 14 22.02 -5.80 -9.83
CA HIS A 14 21.97 -7.08 -9.10
C HIS A 14 20.78 -7.97 -9.52
N ASP A 15 20.64 -8.18 -10.85
CA ASP A 15 19.69 -9.11 -11.46
C ASP A 15 18.19 -8.85 -11.13
N GLY A 16 17.82 -7.59 -10.94
CA GLY A 16 16.42 -7.21 -10.71
C GLY A 16 15.97 -7.33 -9.27
N GLY A 17 14.65 -7.40 -9.05
CA GLY A 17 14.08 -7.49 -7.70
C GLY A 17 12.62 -7.10 -7.62
N VAL A 18 12.13 -6.97 -6.39
CA VAL A 18 10.74 -6.60 -6.13
C VAL A 18 10.65 -5.47 -5.10
N ILE A 19 9.88 -4.45 -5.41
CA ILE A 19 9.52 -3.36 -4.51
C ILE A 19 8.02 -3.42 -4.24
N VAL A 20 7.63 -3.47 -2.96
CA VAL A 20 6.24 -3.37 -2.53
C VAL A 20 6.08 -2.10 -1.70
N ASN A 21 5.39 -1.13 -2.26
CA ASN A 21 5.08 0.14 -1.59
C ASN A 21 3.83 0.03 -0.73
N ASN A 22 3.81 0.72 0.41
CA ASN A 22 2.63 0.78 1.27
C ASN A 22 1.90 2.12 1.05
N ALA A 23 0.82 2.08 0.25
CA ALA A 23 -0.08 3.21 0.01
C ALA A 23 -1.18 3.31 1.09
N SER A 24 -2.39 3.67 0.74
CA SER A 24 -3.61 3.67 1.57
C SER A 24 -4.82 3.89 0.69
N VAL A 25 -6.00 3.40 1.07
CA VAL A 25 -7.27 3.76 0.40
C VAL A 25 -7.52 5.28 0.36
N LEU A 26 -6.94 6.04 1.29
CA LEU A 26 -6.99 7.50 1.27
C LEU A 26 -6.19 8.14 0.13
N GLY A 27 -5.39 7.38 -0.61
CA GLY A 27 -4.82 7.83 -1.88
C GLY A 27 -5.88 7.93 -3.01
N TRP A 28 -7.03 7.26 -2.86
CA TRP A 28 -8.17 7.32 -3.78
C TRP A 28 -9.37 8.05 -3.19
N ARG A 29 -9.51 8.10 -1.86
CA ARG A 29 -10.70 8.57 -1.15
C ARG A 29 -10.40 9.81 -0.33
N ALA A 30 -11.44 10.59 -0.05
CA ALA A 30 -11.35 11.74 0.82
C ALA A 30 -11.71 11.38 2.26
N GLN A 31 -10.98 11.97 3.20
CA GLN A 31 -11.32 11.98 4.62
C GLN A 31 -11.01 13.36 5.20
N LYS A 32 -11.96 13.91 5.96
CA LYS A 32 -11.79 15.23 6.60
C LYS A 32 -10.52 15.25 7.47
N GLY A 33 -9.71 16.31 7.34
CA GLY A 33 -8.48 16.49 8.10
C GLY A 33 -7.27 15.69 7.57
N GLN A 34 -7.40 14.91 6.49
CA GLN A 34 -6.36 14.01 5.97
C GLN A 34 -5.75 14.45 4.63
N ALA A 35 -5.91 15.72 4.23
CA ALA A 35 -5.44 16.18 2.92
C ALA A 35 -3.94 15.93 2.68
N HIS A 36 -3.09 16.20 3.67
CA HIS A 36 -1.64 15.96 3.59
C HIS A 36 -1.29 14.48 3.47
N TYR A 37 -1.98 13.62 4.24
CA TYR A 37 -1.79 12.17 4.20
C TYR A 37 -2.30 11.58 2.87
N ALA A 38 -3.49 11.97 2.45
CA ALA A 38 -4.08 11.54 1.18
C ALA A 38 -3.18 11.92 -0.02
N ALA A 39 -2.68 13.17 -0.06
CA ALA A 39 -1.74 13.62 -1.09
C ALA A 39 -0.46 12.79 -1.11
N ALA A 40 0.13 12.51 0.07
CA ALA A 40 1.32 11.67 0.18
C ALA A 40 1.06 10.24 -0.31
N LYS A 41 -0.08 9.63 0.06
CA LYS A 41 -0.42 8.26 -0.34
C LYS A 41 -0.83 8.15 -1.80
N ALA A 42 -1.50 9.15 -2.38
CA ALA A 42 -1.70 9.26 -3.82
C ALA A 42 -0.37 9.37 -4.57
N GLY A 43 0.58 10.14 -4.04
CA GLY A 43 1.94 10.23 -4.57
C GLY A 43 2.69 8.89 -4.57
N VAL A 44 2.49 8.05 -3.55
CA VAL A 44 3.05 6.68 -3.51
C VAL A 44 2.47 5.82 -4.63
N MET A 45 1.16 5.92 -4.89
CA MET A 45 0.52 5.18 -5.99
C MET A 45 1.03 5.61 -7.35
N ALA A 46 1.18 6.92 -7.58
CA ALA A 46 1.76 7.46 -8.82
C ALA A 46 3.22 7.04 -8.98
N LEU A 47 4.02 7.14 -7.92
CA LEU A 47 5.42 6.67 -7.90
C LEU A 47 5.51 5.19 -8.28
N THR A 48 4.63 4.34 -7.71
CA THR A 48 4.60 2.89 -8.00
C THR A 48 4.43 2.64 -9.50
N ARG A 49 3.47 3.31 -10.15
CA ARG A 49 3.21 3.15 -11.57
C ARG A 49 4.38 3.64 -12.45
N CYS A 50 4.96 4.79 -12.14
CA CYS A 50 6.11 5.29 -12.89
C CYS A 50 7.34 4.39 -12.70
N ALA A 51 7.64 4.03 -11.46
CA ALA A 51 8.80 3.17 -11.14
C ALA A 51 8.66 1.76 -11.75
N SER A 52 7.44 1.24 -11.92
CA SER A 52 7.22 -0.07 -12.56
C SER A 52 7.60 -0.07 -14.03
N VAL A 53 7.30 1.01 -14.75
CA VAL A 53 7.69 1.17 -16.15
C VAL A 53 9.20 1.31 -16.28
N GLU A 54 9.81 2.15 -15.44
CA GLU A 54 11.26 2.36 -15.43
C GLU A 54 12.06 1.11 -15.01
N GLY A 55 11.49 0.29 -14.08
CA GLY A 55 12.15 -0.91 -13.55
C GLY A 55 12.02 -2.15 -14.43
N ALA A 56 11.03 -2.20 -15.31
CA ALA A 56 10.71 -3.39 -16.11
C ALA A 56 11.90 -3.85 -16.97
N GLU A 57 12.63 -2.92 -17.58
CA GLU A 57 13.81 -3.23 -18.41
C GLU A 57 14.97 -3.89 -17.64
N PHE A 58 14.96 -3.76 -16.31
CA PHE A 58 15.99 -4.35 -15.42
C PHE A 58 15.46 -5.54 -14.62
N GLY A 59 14.28 -6.07 -14.95
CA GLY A 59 13.66 -7.16 -14.21
C GLY A 59 13.15 -6.76 -12.81
N VAL A 60 12.88 -5.46 -12.57
CA VAL A 60 12.34 -4.98 -11.30
C VAL A 60 10.83 -4.84 -11.38
N ARG A 61 10.11 -5.54 -10.50
CA ARG A 61 8.67 -5.36 -10.32
C ARG A 61 8.41 -4.36 -9.18
N VAL A 62 7.50 -3.42 -9.41
CA VAL A 62 7.12 -2.42 -8.40
C VAL A 62 5.61 -2.40 -8.28
N ASN A 63 5.08 -2.80 -7.14
CA ASN A 63 3.66 -2.79 -6.83
C ASN A 63 3.40 -2.07 -5.51
N ALA A 64 2.15 -1.79 -5.22
CA ALA A 64 1.74 -1.23 -3.94
C ALA A 64 0.57 -2.01 -3.33
N VAL A 65 0.54 -2.08 -2.00
CA VAL A 65 -0.65 -2.43 -1.23
C VAL A 65 -1.33 -1.14 -0.76
N SER A 66 -2.65 -1.12 -0.79
CA SER A 66 -3.48 0.01 -0.36
C SER A 66 -4.46 -0.44 0.73
N PRO A 67 -4.01 -0.43 2.00
CA PRO A 67 -4.86 -0.81 3.14
C PRO A 67 -5.98 0.19 3.41
N SER A 68 -7.11 -0.32 3.92
CA SER A 68 -8.09 0.48 4.66
C SER A 68 -7.74 0.52 6.16
N LEU A 69 -8.70 0.27 7.03
CA LEU A 69 -8.48 0.24 8.46
C LEU A 69 -7.74 -1.04 8.87
N ALA A 70 -6.50 -0.92 9.32
CA ALA A 70 -5.71 -2.02 9.87
C ALA A 70 -5.49 -1.82 11.37
N LEU A 71 -5.92 -2.79 12.17
CA LEU A 71 -5.84 -2.74 13.63
C LEU A 71 -4.40 -3.03 14.10
N HIS A 72 -3.72 -2.04 14.62
CA HIS A 72 -2.39 -2.18 15.19
C HIS A 72 -2.24 -1.36 16.47
N PRO A 73 -1.29 -1.71 17.36
CA PRO A 73 -1.19 -1.09 18.70
C PRO A 73 -1.04 0.44 18.69
N PHE A 74 -0.38 1.00 17.68
CA PHE A 74 -0.24 2.45 17.57
C PHE A 74 -1.55 3.14 17.22
N LEU A 75 -2.40 2.52 16.37
CA LEU A 75 -3.70 3.09 16.01
C LEU A 75 -4.58 3.31 17.25
N HIS A 76 -4.61 2.34 18.15
CA HIS A 76 -5.37 2.44 19.42
C HIS A 76 -4.86 3.55 20.35
N LYS A 77 -3.60 3.99 20.18
CA LYS A 77 -3.03 5.10 20.97
C LYS A 77 -3.40 6.48 20.43
N VAL A 78 -3.67 6.59 19.14
CA VAL A 78 -3.87 7.88 18.45
C VAL A 78 -5.30 8.09 17.95
N THR A 79 -6.15 7.09 18.09
CA THR A 79 -7.54 7.12 17.61
C THR A 79 -8.48 6.86 18.79
N SER A 80 -9.50 7.71 18.98
CA SER A 80 -10.52 7.49 20.02
C SER A 80 -11.34 6.23 19.71
N LYS A 81 -11.93 5.63 20.74
CA LYS A 81 -12.77 4.44 20.59
C LYS A 81 -14.00 4.71 19.72
N GLU A 82 -14.56 5.90 19.85
CA GLU A 82 -15.73 6.34 19.09
C GLU A 82 -15.40 6.46 17.61
N LEU A 83 -14.27 7.11 17.28
CA LEU A 83 -13.81 7.23 15.88
C LEU A 83 -13.44 5.86 15.31
N LEU A 84 -12.82 4.98 16.10
CA LEU A 84 -12.49 3.63 15.65
C LEU A 84 -13.76 2.85 15.30
N ALA A 85 -14.79 2.88 16.16
CA ALA A 85 -16.06 2.23 15.89
C ALA A 85 -16.76 2.81 14.63
N GLU A 86 -16.69 4.14 14.42
CA GLU A 86 -17.19 4.76 13.20
C GLU A 86 -16.46 4.29 11.95
N LEU A 87 -15.13 4.11 12.02
CA LEU A 87 -14.33 3.63 10.91
C LEU A 87 -14.61 2.15 10.63
N GLU A 88 -14.73 1.32 11.66
CA GLU A 88 -15.08 -0.10 11.53
C GLU A 88 -16.47 -0.31 10.91
N ALA A 89 -17.42 0.53 11.25
CA ALA A 89 -18.76 0.49 10.66
C ALA A 89 -18.79 0.78 9.15
N LYS A 90 -17.73 1.40 8.60
CA LYS A 90 -17.59 1.63 7.15
C LYS A 90 -16.99 0.44 6.41
N GLU A 91 -16.39 -0.50 7.13
CA GLU A 91 -15.88 -1.74 6.55
C GLU A 91 -17.02 -2.72 6.33
N ALA A 92 -17.07 -3.40 5.16
CA ALA A 92 -18.14 -4.35 4.85
C ALA A 92 -18.20 -5.52 5.83
N PHE A 93 -17.05 -5.90 6.42
CA PHE A 93 -16.99 -6.93 7.45
C PHE A 93 -17.30 -6.42 8.87
N GLY A 94 -17.60 -5.12 9.03
CA GLY A 94 -17.87 -4.51 10.34
C GLY A 94 -16.69 -4.50 11.30
N ARG A 95 -15.48 -4.68 10.80
CA ARG A 95 -14.23 -4.66 11.57
C ARG A 95 -13.06 -4.12 10.75
N GLY A 96 -12.04 -3.61 11.41
CA GLY A 96 -10.75 -3.41 10.76
C GLY A 96 -10.06 -4.74 10.44
N SER A 97 -9.11 -4.72 9.53
CA SER A 97 -8.28 -5.89 9.24
C SER A 97 -7.25 -6.12 10.35
N GLU A 98 -6.90 -7.37 10.58
CA GLU A 98 -5.73 -7.74 11.35
C GLU A 98 -4.45 -7.42 10.53
N VAL A 99 -3.35 -7.13 11.22
CA VAL A 99 -2.09 -6.76 10.53
C VAL A 99 -1.55 -7.86 9.62
N TRP A 100 -1.77 -9.12 9.96
CA TRP A 100 -1.36 -10.26 9.15
C TRP A 100 -2.15 -10.38 7.83
N GLU A 101 -3.42 -9.93 7.79
CA GLU A 101 -4.22 -9.90 6.56
C GLU A 101 -3.60 -8.95 5.53
N GLN A 102 -3.04 -7.83 5.98
CA GLN A 102 -2.27 -6.90 5.14
C GLN A 102 -0.91 -7.50 4.72
N ALA A 103 -0.21 -8.13 5.67
CA ALA A 103 1.08 -8.75 5.43
C ALA A 103 1.01 -9.85 4.36
N ASN A 104 -0.06 -10.65 4.33
CA ASN A 104 -0.26 -11.70 3.33
C ASN A 104 -0.25 -11.15 1.90
N VAL A 105 -0.86 -9.98 1.66
CA VAL A 105 -0.85 -9.35 0.34
C VAL A 105 0.53 -8.81 -0.01
N ILE A 106 1.26 -8.27 0.97
CA ILE A 106 2.65 -7.83 0.77
C ILE A 106 3.53 -9.02 0.39
N VAL A 107 3.41 -10.15 1.09
CA VAL A 107 4.15 -11.40 0.79
C VAL A 107 3.78 -11.92 -0.59
N PHE A 108 2.50 -11.95 -0.96
CA PHE A 108 2.06 -12.30 -2.31
C PHE A 108 2.72 -11.42 -3.37
N LEU A 109 2.70 -10.11 -3.20
CA LEU A 109 3.31 -9.16 -4.15
C LEU A 109 4.84 -9.28 -4.21
N ALA A 110 5.48 -9.69 -3.12
CA ALA A 110 6.92 -9.90 -3.06
C ALA A 110 7.37 -11.26 -3.62
N SER A 111 6.46 -12.21 -3.77
CA SER A 111 6.75 -13.57 -4.23
C SER A 111 6.58 -13.76 -5.73
N ASP A 112 7.00 -14.93 -6.23
CA ASP A 112 6.83 -15.34 -7.63
C ASP A 112 5.37 -15.61 -8.01
N TYR A 113 4.46 -15.78 -7.03
CA TYR A 113 3.01 -15.87 -7.30
C TYR A 113 2.45 -14.63 -8.00
N SER A 114 3.13 -13.48 -7.91
CA SER A 114 2.79 -12.25 -8.61
C SER A 114 3.79 -11.88 -9.71
N SER A 115 4.48 -12.85 -10.30
CA SER A 115 5.57 -12.63 -11.28
C SER A 115 5.16 -11.83 -12.53
N TYR A 116 3.88 -11.85 -12.90
CA TYR A 116 3.35 -11.07 -14.03
C TYR A 116 2.73 -9.72 -13.63
N MET A 117 2.89 -9.31 -12.35
CA MET A 117 2.30 -8.08 -11.83
C MET A 117 3.37 -7.02 -11.58
N THR A 118 3.21 -5.86 -12.22
CA THR A 118 3.99 -4.65 -11.95
C THR A 118 3.15 -3.40 -12.22
N GLY A 119 3.34 -2.35 -11.44
CA GLY A 119 2.57 -1.11 -11.52
C GLY A 119 1.20 -1.15 -10.85
N GLU A 120 0.83 -2.27 -10.24
CA GLU A 120 -0.46 -2.46 -9.60
C GLU A 120 -0.52 -1.83 -8.21
N VAL A 121 -1.70 -1.34 -7.86
CA VAL A 121 -2.03 -0.88 -6.52
C VAL A 121 -3.19 -1.73 -6.01
N LEU A 122 -2.87 -2.76 -5.23
CA LEU A 122 -3.87 -3.70 -4.70
C LEU A 122 -4.55 -3.13 -3.46
N SER A 123 -5.87 -2.97 -3.53
CA SER A 123 -6.66 -2.65 -2.36
C SER A 123 -6.78 -3.86 -1.44
N THR A 124 -6.37 -3.70 -0.18
CA THR A 124 -6.60 -4.66 0.91
C THR A 124 -7.62 -4.06 1.88
N SER A 125 -8.84 -3.98 1.39
CA SER A 125 -9.93 -3.25 2.04
C SER A 125 -11.24 -4.01 1.87
N SER A 126 -12.08 -3.98 2.87
CA SER A 126 -13.48 -4.40 2.77
C SER A 126 -14.45 -3.23 2.60
N GLN A 127 -13.95 -2.00 2.46
CA GLN A 127 -14.81 -0.86 2.15
C GLN A 127 -15.25 -0.91 0.69
N HIS A 128 -16.52 -0.60 0.44
CA HIS A 128 -17.00 -0.39 -0.91
C HIS A 128 -16.31 0.83 -1.56
N ALA A 129 -16.09 0.72 -2.88
CA ALA A 129 -15.49 1.77 -3.70
C ALA A 129 -16.39 3.03 -3.75
#